data_819ddc691bc8566f7c8baf56235cabdd
#
_entry.id   819ddc691bc8566f7c8baf56235cabdd
#
_cell.length_a   1.000
_cell.length_b   1.000
_cell.length_c   1.000
_cell.angle_alpha   90.00
_cell.angle_beta   90.00
_cell.angle_gamma   90.00
#
_symmetry.space_group_name_H-M   'P 1'
#
loop_
_entity.id
_entity.type
_entity.pdbx_description
1 polymer ?
#
loop_
_entity_poly.entity_id
_entity_poly.type
_entity_poly.pdbx_seq_one_letter_code
_entity_poly.pdbx_strand_id
1 'polypeptide(L)'
;HCQIEAVELDLLAAQQAQENFKASPWHNRLHLTHQDVQTYCQQTAHQFDLIVANPPYFAQGVECKNDERALARYVQQSHLDWLNWAASCLSEKGKISFVLPYEAGKTLINSTALYCIKQTDVITKIGKDPQRMLLTFSRENLPQVKDSLVIYDENNQYTEAFIALTKAFYLKM
;
A
#
# COMPACT_ATOMS: atom_id res chain seq x y z
N HIS A 1 -2.79 20.85 4.64
CA HIS A 1 -1.89 20.69 3.48
C HIS A 1 -0.76 19.74 3.87
N CYS A 2 -0.69 18.55 3.26
CA CYS A 2 0.38 17.58 3.47
C CYS A 2 1.43 17.69 2.36
N GLN A 3 2.70 17.43 2.68
CA GLN A 3 3.75 17.11 1.73
C GLN A 3 3.65 15.62 1.40
N ILE A 4 3.91 15.25 0.16
CA ILE A 4 3.84 13.87 -0.31
C ILE A 4 5.20 13.53 -0.93
N GLU A 5 5.80 12.48 -0.41
CA GLU A 5 7.01 11.87 -0.95
C GLU A 5 6.63 10.53 -1.58
N ALA A 6 6.97 10.32 -2.84
CA ALA A 6 6.83 9.05 -3.53
C ALA A 6 8.21 8.46 -3.82
N VAL A 7 8.32 7.14 -3.69
CA VAL A 7 9.55 6.39 -4.00
C VAL A 7 9.23 5.36 -5.06
N GLU A 8 9.97 5.38 -6.16
CA GLU A 8 9.77 4.48 -7.29
C GLU A 8 11.14 3.93 -7.75
N LEU A 9 11.20 2.63 -7.97
CA LEU A 9 12.42 1.96 -8.40
C LEU A 9 12.61 1.95 -9.91
N ASP A 10 11.52 1.75 -10.67
CA ASP A 10 11.58 1.70 -12.13
C ASP A 10 11.80 3.10 -12.70
N LEU A 11 12.83 3.25 -13.52
CA LEU A 11 13.20 4.55 -14.08
C LEU A 11 12.11 5.15 -14.97
N LEU A 12 11.44 4.34 -15.79
CA LEU A 12 10.42 4.83 -16.71
C LEU A 12 9.15 5.22 -15.96
N ALA A 13 8.77 4.42 -14.95
CA ALA A 13 7.65 4.75 -14.07
C ALA A 13 7.94 6.02 -13.24
N ALA A 14 9.16 6.18 -12.75
CA ALA A 14 9.59 7.38 -12.03
C ALA A 14 9.54 8.63 -12.92
N GLN A 15 10.00 8.54 -14.18
CA GLN A 15 9.91 9.65 -15.14
C GLN A 15 8.45 10.04 -15.42
N GLN A 16 7.57 9.06 -15.67
CA GLN A 16 6.15 9.32 -15.88
C GLN A 16 5.48 9.93 -14.64
N ALA A 17 5.80 9.42 -13.44
CA ALA A 17 5.28 9.99 -12.20
C ALA A 17 5.75 11.44 -12.00
N GLN A 18 7.01 11.75 -12.32
CA GLN A 18 7.56 13.11 -12.23
C GLN A 18 6.84 14.07 -13.20
N GLU A 19 6.53 13.63 -14.42
CA GLU A 19 5.73 14.41 -15.37
C GLU A 19 4.32 14.67 -14.84
N ASN A 20 3.66 13.64 -14.32
CA ASN A 20 2.35 13.74 -13.72
C ASN A 20 2.35 14.71 -12.51
N PHE A 21 3.37 14.65 -11.66
CA PHE A 21 3.52 15.57 -10.53
C PHE A 21 3.66 17.01 -10.99
N LYS A 22 4.51 17.29 -12.01
CA LYS A 22 4.68 18.63 -12.58
C LYS A 22 3.39 19.19 -13.19
N ALA A 23 2.59 18.34 -13.83
CA ALA A 23 1.30 18.72 -14.43
C ALA A 23 0.19 18.89 -13.38
N SER A 24 0.37 18.41 -12.16
CA SER A 24 -0.63 18.49 -11.09
C SER A 24 -0.76 19.90 -10.53
N PRO A 25 -1.97 20.34 -10.15
CA PRO A 25 -2.17 21.59 -9.42
C PRO A 25 -1.51 21.60 -8.04
N TRP A 26 -1.02 20.45 -7.57
CA TRP A 26 -0.34 20.27 -6.28
C TRP A 26 1.17 20.06 -6.41
N HIS A 27 1.75 20.35 -7.57
CA HIS A 27 3.17 20.08 -7.88
C HIS A 27 4.15 20.58 -6.83
N ASN A 28 3.85 21.68 -6.14
CA ASN A 28 4.70 22.30 -5.13
C ASN A 28 4.80 21.50 -3.81
N ARG A 29 4.02 20.43 -3.65
CA ARG A 29 4.02 19.57 -2.47
C ARG A 29 4.16 18.08 -2.79
N LEU A 30 4.47 17.76 -4.05
CA LEU A 30 4.69 16.40 -4.53
C LEU A 30 6.18 16.24 -4.87
N HIS A 31 6.83 15.31 -4.21
CA HIS A 31 8.24 14.98 -4.41
C HIS A 31 8.36 13.52 -4.82
N LEU A 32 9.28 13.24 -5.75
CA LEU A 32 9.56 11.88 -6.19
C LEU A 32 11.04 11.59 -6.04
N THR A 33 11.35 10.46 -5.44
CA THR A 33 12.70 9.90 -5.34
C THR A 33 12.76 8.61 -6.16
N HIS A 34 13.62 8.60 -7.19
CA HIS A 34 13.92 7.39 -7.95
C HIS A 34 14.96 6.56 -7.18
N GLN A 35 14.51 5.61 -6.40
CA GLN A 35 15.35 4.78 -5.54
C GLN A 35 14.63 3.50 -5.11
N ASP A 36 15.39 2.51 -4.69
CA ASP A 36 14.88 1.36 -3.96
C ASP A 36 14.32 1.78 -2.59
N VAL A 37 13.13 1.29 -2.23
CA VAL A 37 12.44 1.70 -1.01
C VAL A 37 13.19 1.31 0.27
N GLN A 38 13.87 0.16 0.30
CA GLN A 38 14.67 -0.25 1.44
C GLN A 38 15.81 0.74 1.66
N THR A 39 16.53 1.05 0.59
CA THR A 39 17.64 2.01 0.60
C THR A 39 17.15 3.40 1.01
N TYR A 40 16.01 3.84 0.46
CA TYR A 40 15.41 5.11 0.84
C TYR A 40 15.09 5.17 2.33
N CYS A 41 14.38 4.18 2.87
CA CYS A 41 14.00 4.14 4.29
C CYS A 41 15.21 4.07 5.24
N GLN A 42 16.34 3.51 4.80
CA GLN A 42 17.58 3.47 5.58
C GLN A 42 18.36 4.78 5.57
N GLN A 43 18.20 5.60 4.55
CA GLN A 43 18.98 6.82 4.34
C GLN A 43 18.22 8.10 4.66
N THR A 44 16.90 8.07 4.62
CA THR A 44 16.09 9.26 4.87
C THR A 44 16.15 9.70 6.34
N ALA A 45 16.32 10.99 6.55
CA ALA A 45 16.14 11.61 7.86
C ALA A 45 14.68 12.02 8.13
N HIS A 46 13.82 11.91 7.13
CA HIS A 46 12.40 12.28 7.24
C HIS A 46 11.63 11.23 8.02
N GLN A 47 10.69 11.68 8.82
CA GLN A 47 9.70 10.84 9.47
C GLN A 47 8.32 11.17 8.89
N PHE A 48 7.55 10.11 8.61
CA PHE A 48 6.26 10.23 7.93
C PHE A 48 5.11 9.95 8.89
N ASP A 49 4.07 10.79 8.83
CA ASP A 49 2.84 10.59 9.62
C ASP A 49 1.92 9.54 9.00
N LEU A 50 2.03 9.34 7.70
CA LEU A 50 1.29 8.31 6.97
C LEU A 50 2.16 7.74 5.86
N ILE A 51 2.28 6.41 5.85
CA ILE A 51 2.90 5.65 4.76
C ILE A 51 1.84 4.76 4.15
N VAL A 52 1.68 4.83 2.82
CA VAL A 52 0.72 4.01 2.07
C VAL A 52 1.46 3.23 1.00
N ALA A 53 1.22 1.93 0.93
CA ALA A 53 1.79 1.11 -0.12
C ALA A 53 0.83 -0.01 -0.55
N ASN A 54 0.98 -0.39 -1.82
CA ASN A 54 0.49 -1.65 -2.37
C ASN A 54 1.73 -2.49 -2.74
N PRO A 55 2.36 -3.16 -1.76
CA PRO A 55 3.59 -3.90 -2.01
C PRO A 55 3.38 -4.98 -3.08
N PRO A 56 4.42 -5.33 -3.86
CA PRO A 56 4.29 -6.39 -4.85
C PRO A 56 3.87 -7.71 -4.19
N TYR A 57 3.00 -8.45 -4.90
CA TYR A 57 2.52 -9.74 -4.42
C TYR A 57 3.57 -10.79 -4.73
N PHE A 58 4.23 -11.29 -3.70
CA PHE A 58 5.23 -12.35 -3.83
C PHE A 58 4.50 -13.67 -4.04
N ALA A 59 4.33 -14.07 -5.30
CA ALA A 59 3.87 -15.41 -5.63
C ALA A 59 5.04 -16.38 -5.43
N GLN A 60 4.93 -17.31 -4.49
CA GLN A 60 5.84 -18.43 -4.41
C GLN A 60 5.75 -19.21 -5.73
N GLY A 61 6.86 -19.25 -6.49
CA GLY A 61 6.99 -20.14 -7.65
C GLY A 61 6.74 -19.54 -9.03
N VAL A 62 6.65 -18.22 -9.20
CA VAL A 62 6.64 -17.63 -10.56
C VAL A 62 8.07 -17.33 -11.01
N GLU A 63 8.58 -18.15 -11.94
CA GLU A 63 9.82 -17.85 -12.69
C GLU A 63 9.58 -16.61 -13.58
N CYS A 64 10.19 -15.49 -13.23
CA CYS A 64 10.14 -14.28 -14.05
C CYS A 64 11.12 -14.39 -15.22
N LYS A 65 10.61 -14.43 -16.44
CA LYS A 65 11.39 -14.33 -17.68
C LYS A 65 11.62 -12.83 -17.97
N ASN A 66 12.82 -12.35 -17.79
CA ASN A 66 13.43 -11.05 -18.15
C ASN A 66 13.57 -10.02 -17.01
N ASP A 67 14.78 -9.48 -16.93
CA ASP A 67 15.33 -8.54 -15.91
C ASP A 67 15.51 -9.13 -14.50
N GLU A 68 16.24 -10.21 -14.46
CA GLU A 68 16.30 -11.18 -13.36
C GLU A 68 16.94 -10.67 -12.06
N ARG A 69 17.76 -9.63 -12.06
CA ARG A 69 18.50 -9.24 -10.83
C ARG A 69 17.77 -8.27 -9.92
N ALA A 70 17.02 -7.33 -10.47
CA ALA A 70 16.22 -6.41 -9.67
C ALA A 70 14.97 -7.12 -9.16
N LEU A 71 14.27 -7.85 -10.03
CA LEU A 71 13.08 -8.62 -9.69
C LEU A 71 13.38 -9.76 -8.71
N ALA A 72 14.52 -10.45 -8.83
CA ALA A 72 14.93 -11.52 -7.91
C ALA A 72 15.17 -11.01 -6.46
N ARG A 73 15.61 -9.78 -6.29
CA ARG A 73 15.69 -9.18 -4.94
C ARG A 73 14.31 -8.99 -4.32
N TYR A 74 13.31 -8.55 -5.11
CA TYR A 74 11.94 -8.35 -4.63
C TYR A 74 11.22 -9.66 -4.32
N VAL A 75 11.50 -10.74 -5.06
CA VAL A 75 10.92 -12.07 -4.80
C VAL A 75 11.37 -12.67 -3.46
N GLN A 76 12.50 -12.23 -2.91
CA GLN A 76 12.99 -12.68 -1.60
C GLN A 76 12.51 -11.84 -0.41
N GLN A 77 11.92 -10.67 -0.66
CA GLN A 77 11.50 -9.74 0.39
C GLN A 77 10.07 -10.07 0.84
N SER A 78 9.86 -10.27 2.11
CA SER A 78 8.53 -10.51 2.66
C SER A 78 7.75 -9.20 2.87
N HIS A 79 6.42 -9.27 2.98
CA HIS A 79 5.61 -8.12 3.40
C HIS A 79 5.99 -7.60 4.79
N LEU A 80 6.57 -8.46 5.63
CA LEU A 80 7.12 -8.08 6.93
C LEU A 80 8.36 -7.18 6.77
N ASP A 81 9.24 -7.47 5.82
CA ASP A 81 10.40 -6.62 5.53
C ASP A 81 9.95 -5.23 5.09
N TRP A 82 8.98 -5.15 4.17
CA TRP A 82 8.38 -3.89 3.74
C TRP A 82 7.78 -3.10 4.91
N LEU A 83 7.06 -3.77 5.80
CA LEU A 83 6.48 -3.14 6.98
C LEU A 83 7.56 -2.63 7.94
N ASN A 84 8.65 -3.38 8.11
CA ASN A 84 9.77 -3.00 8.98
C ASN A 84 10.53 -1.79 8.40
N TRP A 85 10.75 -1.74 7.08
CA TRP A 85 11.36 -0.55 6.45
C TRP A 85 10.46 0.68 6.60
N ALA A 86 9.17 0.55 6.30
CA ALA A 86 8.22 1.64 6.52
C ALA A 86 8.21 2.09 7.98
N ALA A 87 8.28 1.15 8.91
CA ALA A 87 8.35 1.46 10.33
C ALA A 87 9.62 2.24 10.70
N SER A 88 10.77 2.02 10.04
CA SER A 88 12.02 2.72 10.38
C SER A 88 11.95 4.24 10.14
N CYS A 89 11.13 4.68 9.18
CA CYS A 89 10.93 6.10 8.86
C CYS A 89 9.53 6.63 9.27
N LEU A 90 8.82 5.91 10.15
CA LEU A 90 7.51 6.31 10.67
C LEU A 90 7.66 7.23 11.87
N SER A 91 6.91 8.35 11.90
CA SER A 91 6.82 9.21 13.08
C SER A 91 6.19 8.45 14.27
N GLU A 92 6.33 8.97 15.48
CA GLU A 92 5.90 8.32 16.72
C GLU A 92 4.40 7.94 16.68
N LYS A 93 3.56 8.83 16.20
CA LYS A 93 2.11 8.63 16.06
C LYS A 93 1.68 8.27 14.63
N GLY A 94 2.64 8.01 13.78
CA GLY A 94 2.42 7.69 12.36
C GLY A 94 1.69 6.37 12.15
N LYS A 95 1.16 6.21 10.95
CA LYS A 95 0.41 5.03 10.53
C LYS A 95 0.94 4.49 9.21
N ILE A 96 0.93 3.17 9.06
CA ILE A 96 1.29 2.49 7.83
C ILE A 96 0.06 1.77 7.31
N SER A 97 -0.33 2.03 6.06
CA SER A 97 -1.49 1.38 5.43
C SER A 97 -1.06 0.58 4.21
N PHE A 98 -1.39 -0.70 4.20
CA PHE A 98 -1.09 -1.64 3.12
C PHE A 98 -2.35 -2.23 2.51
N VAL A 99 -2.27 -2.49 1.20
CA VAL A 99 -3.24 -3.34 0.47
C VAL A 99 -2.55 -4.67 0.21
N LEU A 100 -3.12 -5.80 0.67
CA LEU A 100 -2.51 -7.12 0.55
C LEU A 100 -3.53 -8.17 0.09
N PRO A 101 -3.10 -9.28 -0.54
CA PRO A 101 -3.90 -10.50 -0.62
C PRO A 101 -4.34 -10.93 0.79
N TYR A 102 -5.56 -11.47 0.90
CA TYR A 102 -6.18 -11.77 2.18
C TYR A 102 -5.31 -12.65 3.09
N GLU A 103 -4.76 -13.76 2.57
CA GLU A 103 -3.92 -14.66 3.35
C GLU A 103 -2.56 -14.04 3.75
N ALA A 104 -1.99 -13.21 2.86
CA ALA A 104 -0.77 -12.49 3.17
C ALA A 104 -1.00 -11.45 4.29
N GLY A 105 -2.15 -10.78 4.27
CA GLY A 105 -2.54 -9.86 5.34
C GLY A 105 -2.68 -10.55 6.69
N LYS A 106 -3.32 -11.73 6.75
CA LYS A 106 -3.43 -12.54 7.97
C LYS A 106 -2.05 -12.94 8.51
N THR A 107 -1.17 -13.40 7.63
CA THR A 107 0.20 -13.75 8.00
C THR A 107 0.94 -12.55 8.57
N LEU A 108 0.84 -11.38 7.92
CA LEU A 108 1.52 -10.16 8.37
C LEU A 108 1.04 -9.70 9.75
N ILE A 109 -0.27 -9.71 10.01
CA ILE A 109 -0.82 -9.34 11.33
C ILE A 109 -0.22 -10.19 12.45
N ASN A 110 -0.03 -11.49 12.20
CA ASN A 110 0.48 -12.44 13.20
C ASN A 110 2.00 -12.41 13.38
N SER A 111 2.74 -11.82 12.44
CA SER A 111 4.21 -11.83 12.43
C SER A 111 4.86 -10.49 12.78
N THR A 112 4.09 -9.40 12.79
CA THR A 112 4.63 -8.06 13.08
C THR A 112 4.59 -7.73 14.57
N ALA A 113 5.54 -6.87 15.01
CA ALA A 113 5.53 -6.24 16.33
C ALA A 113 4.66 -4.97 16.39
N LEU A 114 4.17 -4.45 15.26
CA LEU A 114 3.26 -3.32 15.22
C LEU A 114 1.82 -3.75 15.51
N TYR A 115 1.03 -2.83 16.01
CA TYR A 115 -0.39 -3.06 16.27
C TYR A 115 -1.21 -2.83 15.00
N CYS A 116 -1.97 -3.83 14.56
CA CYS A 116 -2.96 -3.66 13.51
C CYS A 116 -4.18 -2.95 14.10
N ILE A 117 -4.32 -1.67 13.82
CA ILE A 117 -5.39 -0.81 14.38
C ILE A 117 -6.62 -0.71 13.47
N LYS A 118 -6.49 -1.06 12.19
CA LYS A 118 -7.62 -1.15 11.27
C LYS A 118 -7.42 -2.30 10.29
N GLN A 119 -8.50 -3.07 10.07
CA GLN A 119 -8.61 -4.14 9.09
C GLN A 119 -9.91 -3.96 8.32
N THR A 120 -9.83 -3.86 6.99
CA THR A 120 -11.00 -3.89 6.11
C THR A 120 -10.86 -5.06 5.16
N ASP A 121 -11.77 -6.01 5.24
CA ASP A 121 -11.82 -7.16 4.33
C ASP A 121 -12.52 -6.76 3.03
N VAL A 122 -11.81 -6.85 1.90
CA VAL A 122 -12.33 -6.47 0.59
C VAL A 122 -12.87 -7.70 -0.12
N ILE A 123 -14.18 -7.68 -0.37
CA ILE A 123 -14.96 -8.72 -1.00
C ILE A 123 -15.34 -8.25 -2.41
N THR A 124 -14.88 -8.96 -3.43
CA THR A 124 -15.13 -8.56 -4.82
C THR A 124 -16.62 -8.54 -5.16
N LYS A 125 -17.37 -9.56 -4.72
CA LYS A 125 -18.81 -9.67 -4.96
C LYS A 125 -19.49 -10.23 -3.73
N ILE A 126 -20.69 -9.74 -3.44
CA ILE A 126 -21.51 -10.24 -2.34
C ILE A 126 -21.59 -11.77 -2.35
N GLY A 127 -21.47 -12.41 -1.19
CA GLY A 127 -21.48 -13.86 -1.04
C GLY A 127 -20.18 -14.57 -1.44
N LYS A 128 -19.11 -13.84 -1.80
CA LYS A 128 -17.77 -14.40 -2.02
C LYS A 128 -16.87 -14.16 -0.81
N ASP A 129 -15.83 -14.97 -0.68
CA ASP A 129 -14.81 -14.78 0.33
C ASP A 129 -13.97 -13.54 0.04
N PRO A 130 -13.41 -12.90 1.09
CA PRO A 130 -12.48 -11.77 0.93
C PRO A 130 -11.27 -12.17 0.10
N GLN A 131 -10.88 -11.30 -0.83
CA GLN A 131 -9.72 -11.52 -1.70
C GLN A 131 -8.54 -10.64 -1.31
N ARG A 132 -8.81 -9.49 -0.71
CA ARG A 132 -7.80 -8.52 -0.28
C ARG A 132 -8.13 -8.00 1.11
N MET A 133 -7.14 -7.40 1.71
CA MET A 133 -7.22 -6.79 3.03
C MET A 133 -6.56 -5.42 2.98
N LEU A 134 -7.26 -4.40 3.47
CA LEU A 134 -6.67 -3.10 3.76
C LEU A 134 -6.30 -3.12 5.25
N LEU A 135 -5.03 -2.91 5.53
CA LEU A 135 -4.50 -2.97 6.89
C LEU A 135 -3.87 -1.63 7.26
N THR A 136 -4.11 -1.18 8.47
CA THR A 136 -3.41 -0.02 9.03
C THR A 136 -2.72 -0.44 10.33
N PHE A 137 -1.43 -0.16 10.39
CA PHE A 137 -0.57 -0.46 11.53
C PHE A 137 -0.11 0.82 12.22
N SER A 138 0.15 0.71 13.52
CA SER A 138 0.68 1.77 14.38
C SER A 138 1.68 1.20 15.39
N ARG A 139 2.55 2.06 15.94
CA ARG A 139 3.37 1.73 17.11
C ARG A 139 2.54 1.76 18.39
N GLU A 140 1.45 2.53 18.41
CA GLU A 140 0.56 2.66 19.55
C GLU A 140 -0.46 1.52 19.58
N ASN A 141 -0.70 0.96 20.76
CA ASN A 141 -1.75 -0.04 20.98
C ASN A 141 -3.11 0.66 21.07
N LEU A 142 -3.71 0.93 19.92
CA LEU A 142 -5.04 1.54 19.81
C LEU A 142 -6.12 0.47 19.61
N PRO A 143 -7.39 0.76 19.96
CA PRO A 143 -8.50 -0.15 19.67
C PRO A 143 -8.57 -0.49 18.19
N GLN A 144 -8.62 -1.79 17.86
CA GLN A 144 -8.72 -2.25 16.49
C GLN A 144 -10.14 -2.06 15.94
N VAL A 145 -10.25 -1.46 14.76
CA VAL A 145 -11.50 -1.40 13.98
C VAL A 145 -11.45 -2.48 12.91
N LYS A 146 -12.51 -3.31 12.83
CA LYS A 146 -12.69 -4.30 11.77
C LYS A 146 -13.97 -4.02 11.02
N ASP A 147 -13.87 -3.97 9.69
CA ASP A 147 -14.99 -3.78 8.78
C ASP A 147 -14.79 -4.59 7.48
N SER A 148 -15.76 -4.49 6.58
CA SER A 148 -15.66 -5.10 5.25
C SER A 148 -16.17 -4.14 4.19
N LEU A 149 -15.62 -4.28 2.98
CA LEU A 149 -16.02 -3.53 1.79
C LEU A 149 -16.38 -4.51 0.68
N VAL A 150 -17.65 -4.54 0.30
CA VAL A 150 -18.11 -5.29 -0.87
C VAL A 150 -18.09 -4.37 -2.08
N ILE A 151 -17.44 -4.80 -3.18
CA ILE A 151 -17.32 -3.99 -4.39
C ILE A 151 -18.58 -4.10 -5.25
N TYR A 152 -19.03 -5.34 -5.56
CA TYR A 152 -20.17 -5.59 -6.43
C TYR A 152 -21.31 -6.30 -5.68
N ASP A 153 -22.52 -5.87 -5.97
CA ASP A 153 -23.74 -6.52 -5.52
C ASP A 153 -24.05 -7.80 -6.33
N GLU A 154 -25.23 -8.38 -6.12
CA GLU A 154 -25.72 -9.59 -6.83
C GLU A 154 -25.85 -9.37 -8.33
N ASN A 155 -26.16 -8.15 -8.76
CA ASN A 155 -26.40 -7.73 -10.15
C ASN A 155 -25.14 -7.24 -10.86
N ASN A 156 -23.95 -7.39 -10.25
CA ASN A 156 -22.68 -6.85 -10.72
C ASN A 156 -22.65 -5.30 -10.83
N GLN A 157 -23.45 -4.61 -10.01
CA GLN A 157 -23.38 -3.18 -9.86
C GLN A 157 -22.47 -2.82 -8.69
N TYR A 158 -21.79 -1.68 -8.74
CA TYR A 158 -21.03 -1.19 -7.59
C TYR A 158 -21.97 -0.94 -6.41
N THR A 159 -21.53 -1.37 -5.21
CA THR A 159 -22.28 -1.08 -3.99
C THR A 159 -22.20 0.41 -3.65
N GLU A 160 -23.21 0.90 -2.92
CA GLU A 160 -23.22 2.29 -2.44
C GLU A 160 -21.98 2.63 -1.60
N ALA A 161 -21.50 1.69 -0.77
CA ALA A 161 -20.30 1.86 0.04
C ALA A 161 -19.05 2.04 -0.83
N PHE A 162 -18.90 1.24 -1.90
CA PHE A 162 -17.78 1.38 -2.82
C PHE A 162 -17.87 2.68 -3.63
N ILE A 163 -19.07 3.03 -4.13
CA ILE A 163 -19.32 4.30 -4.84
C ILE A 163 -18.98 5.50 -3.93
N ALA A 164 -19.48 5.50 -2.69
CA ALA A 164 -19.22 6.60 -1.75
C ALA A 164 -17.73 6.81 -1.49
N LEU A 165 -16.95 5.70 -1.46
CA LEU A 165 -15.51 5.75 -1.24
C LEU A 165 -14.74 6.24 -2.47
N THR A 166 -15.17 5.89 -3.68
CA THR A 166 -14.35 6.00 -4.90
C THR A 166 -14.83 7.01 -5.93
N LYS A 167 -16.07 7.50 -5.85
CA LYS A 167 -16.68 8.41 -6.85
C LYS A 167 -15.88 9.68 -7.15
N ALA A 168 -15.08 10.16 -6.19
CA ALA A 168 -14.24 11.34 -6.40
C ALA A 168 -13.00 11.06 -7.27
N PHE A 169 -12.67 9.79 -7.51
CA PHE A 169 -11.47 9.36 -8.24
C PHE A 169 -11.80 8.77 -9.61
N TYR A 170 -12.99 8.22 -9.81
CA TYR A 170 -13.40 7.62 -11.09
C TYR A 170 -14.04 8.65 -12.01
N LEU A 171 -13.72 8.56 -13.30
CA LEU A 171 -14.30 9.44 -14.33
C LEU A 171 -15.78 9.13 -14.60
N LYS A 172 -16.17 7.86 -14.44
CA LYS A 172 -17.55 7.37 -14.58
C LYS A 172 -17.77 6.25 -13.55
N MET A 173 -18.86 6.33 -12.84
CA MET A 173 -19.39 5.29 -11.97
C MET A 173 -20.86 5.06 -12.28
#